data_f361c3fb8f1a7284a5daf253f1b27de3
#
_entry.id   f361c3fb8f1a7284a5daf253f1b27de3
#
_cell.length_a   1.000
_cell.length_b   1.000
_cell.length_c   1.000
_cell.angle_alpha   90.00
_cell.angle_beta   90.00
_cell.angle_gamma   90.00
#
_symmetry.space_group_name_H-M   'P 1'
#
loop_
_entity.id
_entity.type
_entity.pdbx_description
1 polymer ?
#
loop_
_entity_poly.entity_id
_entity_poly.type
_entity_poly.pdbx_seq_one_letter_code
_entity_poly.pdbx_strand_id
1 'polypeptide(L)'
;MPSLTATALAGLPEVAQGVDLTSLIIDALQDNGIHLDEPMVVVLSSKIVSKALGLRSTDARDSVIDAQTVRVVAERATSDRITRIVEAAAGPVMAAAGVDASNVGSAGGVLVLPTNCDAEAASLRDNIIRGMPGIGEIPLGVIISDTAGRPWRAGQTDFALGSAGIWPMLDHQGDVDHDGRPLSVTSRCLVDQLAAMADLVKGKADGLPVAVIRGCPQGWFDPDAPGARTVVRTGSTDWFSLGHVEAVRASLGVAPGTPSARKVGIRRIDRESQEDRALRALAVARHGEVTRGVDVDVDLTRSEIRVRAADPFAAGRFIARLEVALWSEDLSFDPPVALQDGAWQLPLRTGHGSCP
;
A
#
# COMPACT_ATOMS: atom_id res chain seq x y z
N MET A 1 -34.76 -2.04 13.36
CA MET A 1 -33.48 -2.77 13.22
C MET A 1 -32.45 -1.82 12.70
N PRO A 2 -31.19 -1.84 13.18
CA PRO A 2 -30.15 -0.97 12.62
C PRO A 2 -29.94 -1.30 11.13
N SER A 3 -29.93 -0.29 10.28
CA SER A 3 -29.70 -0.43 8.84
C SER A 3 -28.86 0.74 8.35
N LEU A 4 -27.97 0.46 7.39
CA LEU A 4 -27.20 1.47 6.68
C LEU A 4 -27.60 1.44 5.20
N THR A 5 -27.69 2.61 4.60
CA THR A 5 -27.99 2.75 3.16
C THR A 5 -26.87 3.57 2.51
N ALA A 6 -26.28 3.06 1.43
CA ALA A 6 -25.35 3.79 0.58
C ALA A 6 -26.03 4.17 -0.73
N THR A 7 -25.89 5.42 -1.15
CA THR A 7 -26.43 5.95 -2.41
C THR A 7 -25.34 6.75 -3.13
N ALA A 8 -25.04 6.39 -4.37
CA ALA A 8 -24.12 7.17 -5.18
C ALA A 8 -24.84 8.41 -5.74
N LEU A 9 -24.13 9.54 -5.80
CA LEU A 9 -24.65 10.77 -6.37
C LEU A 9 -24.44 10.79 -7.89
N ALA A 10 -25.53 10.87 -8.62
CA ALA A 10 -25.51 11.02 -10.08
C ALA A 10 -25.40 12.49 -10.48
N GLY A 11 -25.02 12.74 -11.75
CA GLY A 11 -25.06 14.08 -12.34
C GLY A 11 -23.83 14.95 -12.09
N LEU A 12 -22.81 14.45 -11.36
CA LEU A 12 -21.57 15.22 -11.21
C LEU A 12 -20.84 15.34 -12.57
N PRO A 13 -20.45 16.56 -12.98
CA PRO A 13 -19.66 16.75 -14.19
C PRO A 13 -18.21 16.27 -14.00
N GLU A 14 -17.46 16.21 -15.10
CA GLU A 14 -16.02 15.99 -15.04
C GLU A 14 -15.35 17.13 -14.24
N VAL A 15 -14.63 16.77 -13.20
CA VAL A 15 -13.96 17.73 -12.31
C VAL A 15 -12.68 18.22 -12.94
N ALA A 16 -12.53 19.54 -13.06
CA ALA A 16 -11.32 20.22 -13.51
C ALA A 16 -10.62 20.95 -12.34
N GLN A 17 -9.39 21.38 -12.58
CA GLN A 17 -8.64 22.19 -11.60
C GLN A 17 -9.40 23.49 -11.27
N GLY A 18 -9.47 23.82 -9.98
CA GLY A 18 -10.12 25.02 -9.46
C GLY A 18 -11.64 24.92 -9.33
N VAL A 19 -12.24 23.75 -9.63
CA VAL A 19 -13.67 23.52 -9.37
C VAL A 19 -13.94 23.53 -7.88
N ASP A 20 -14.98 24.25 -7.46
CA ASP A 20 -15.48 24.20 -6.09
C ASP A 20 -16.24 22.89 -5.85
N LEU A 21 -15.54 21.92 -5.26
CA LEU A 21 -16.13 20.64 -4.90
C LEU A 21 -17.28 20.76 -3.91
N THR A 22 -17.26 21.79 -3.04
CA THR A 22 -18.32 21.99 -2.05
C THR A 22 -19.65 22.28 -2.75
N SER A 23 -19.68 23.29 -3.60
CA SER A 23 -20.88 23.64 -4.36
C SER A 23 -21.37 22.47 -5.20
N LEU A 24 -20.44 21.78 -5.87
CA LEU A 24 -20.76 20.62 -6.70
C LEU A 24 -21.41 19.48 -5.91
N ILE A 25 -20.93 19.19 -4.70
CA ILE A 25 -21.50 18.16 -3.82
C ILE A 25 -22.87 18.61 -3.28
N ILE A 26 -23.03 19.87 -2.87
CA ILE A 26 -24.30 20.40 -2.39
C ILE A 26 -25.36 20.32 -3.48
N ASP A 27 -25.04 20.76 -4.69
CA ASP A 27 -25.96 20.69 -5.84
C ASP A 27 -26.32 19.21 -6.14
N ALA A 28 -25.34 18.32 -6.16
CA ALA A 28 -25.58 16.90 -6.39
C ALA A 28 -26.45 16.25 -5.28
N LEU A 29 -26.30 16.63 -4.03
CA LEU A 29 -27.17 16.18 -2.93
C LEU A 29 -28.62 16.61 -3.21
N GLN A 30 -28.84 17.87 -3.57
CA GLN A 30 -30.17 18.42 -3.87
C GLN A 30 -30.80 17.75 -5.09
N ASP A 31 -30.05 17.61 -6.17
CA ASP A 31 -30.53 17.00 -7.43
C ASP A 31 -30.90 15.50 -7.26
N ASN A 32 -30.23 14.81 -6.33
CA ASN A 32 -30.55 13.43 -5.98
C ASN A 32 -31.60 13.29 -4.86
N GLY A 33 -32.22 14.42 -4.42
CA GLY A 33 -33.24 14.43 -3.38
C GLY A 33 -32.73 13.99 -1.99
N ILE A 34 -31.44 14.16 -1.73
CA ILE A 34 -30.83 13.80 -0.47
C ILE A 34 -30.81 15.05 0.42
N HIS A 35 -31.61 15.01 1.48
CA HIS A 35 -31.66 16.05 2.49
C HIS A 35 -30.78 15.68 3.68
N LEU A 36 -30.17 16.69 4.30
CA LEU A 36 -29.40 16.52 5.50
C LEU A 36 -30.32 16.63 6.73
N ASP A 37 -31.16 15.63 6.91
CA ASP A 37 -32.19 15.49 7.94
C ASP A 37 -31.88 14.40 8.99
N GLU A 38 -30.82 13.62 8.74
CA GLU A 38 -30.31 12.57 9.65
C GLU A 38 -28.78 12.51 9.59
N PRO A 39 -28.11 11.88 10.57
CA PRO A 39 -26.66 11.67 10.54
C PRO A 39 -26.21 10.93 9.27
N MET A 40 -25.22 11.49 8.56
CA MET A 40 -24.76 10.93 7.32
C MET A 40 -23.25 11.08 7.11
N VAL A 41 -22.71 10.25 6.20
CA VAL A 41 -21.32 10.31 5.76
C VAL A 41 -21.26 10.50 4.27
N VAL A 42 -20.56 11.53 3.82
CA VAL A 42 -20.23 11.76 2.40
C VAL A 42 -18.87 11.14 2.12
N VAL A 43 -18.82 10.23 1.16
CA VAL A 43 -17.59 9.52 0.77
C VAL A 43 -17.20 9.91 -0.65
N LEU A 44 -16.01 10.51 -0.81
CA LEU A 44 -15.49 10.98 -2.09
C LEU A 44 -14.31 10.14 -2.55
N SER A 45 -14.21 9.93 -3.87
CA SER A 45 -12.97 9.44 -4.46
C SER A 45 -11.86 10.50 -4.39
N SER A 46 -10.67 10.11 -3.97
CA SER A 46 -9.47 10.96 -3.97
C SER A 46 -9.19 11.61 -5.33
N LYS A 47 -9.57 10.96 -6.42
CA LYS A 47 -9.36 11.45 -7.79
C LYS A 47 -10.02 12.80 -8.06
N ILE A 48 -11.25 13.01 -7.59
CA ILE A 48 -11.92 14.30 -7.81
C ILE A 48 -11.30 15.41 -6.95
N VAL A 49 -10.83 15.06 -5.76
CA VAL A 49 -10.09 15.99 -4.90
C VAL A 49 -8.76 16.36 -5.55
N SER A 50 -7.99 15.38 -6.03
CA SER A 50 -6.75 15.62 -6.75
C SER A 50 -6.93 16.47 -8.01
N LYS A 51 -8.01 16.23 -8.77
CA LYS A 51 -8.34 17.05 -9.96
C LYS A 51 -8.65 18.49 -9.58
N ALA A 52 -9.51 18.71 -8.59
CA ALA A 52 -9.89 20.04 -8.14
C ALA A 52 -8.69 20.84 -7.63
N LEU A 53 -7.78 20.19 -6.91
CA LEU A 53 -6.51 20.77 -6.41
C LEU A 53 -5.44 20.94 -7.49
N GLY A 54 -5.66 20.43 -8.71
CA GLY A 54 -4.67 20.47 -9.77
C GLY A 54 -3.46 19.57 -9.56
N LEU A 55 -3.60 18.51 -8.76
CA LEU A 55 -2.55 17.53 -8.45
C LEU A 55 -2.36 16.54 -9.62
N ARG A 56 -1.95 17.07 -10.74
CA ARG A 56 -1.71 16.35 -11.99
C ARG A 56 -0.26 16.56 -12.42
N SER A 57 0.38 15.50 -12.92
CA SER A 57 1.67 15.58 -13.58
C SER A 57 1.62 14.99 -14.99
N THR A 58 2.39 15.57 -15.90
CA THR A 58 2.66 15.07 -17.26
C THR A 58 4.02 14.37 -17.35
N ASP A 59 4.78 14.34 -16.26
CA ASP A 59 6.05 13.65 -16.20
C ASP A 59 5.88 12.12 -16.35
N ALA A 60 6.98 11.43 -16.63
CA ALA A 60 6.98 9.98 -16.66
C ALA A 60 6.46 9.41 -15.34
N ARG A 61 5.50 8.47 -15.42
CA ARG A 61 4.81 7.90 -14.24
C ARG A 61 5.76 7.43 -13.15
N ASP A 62 6.85 6.76 -13.53
CA ASP A 62 7.83 6.24 -12.56
C ASP A 62 8.56 7.37 -11.82
N SER A 63 8.86 8.49 -12.48
CA SER A 63 9.45 9.67 -11.85
C SER A 63 8.49 10.30 -10.84
N VAL A 64 7.19 10.33 -11.15
CA VAL A 64 6.16 10.82 -10.22
C VAL A 64 6.02 9.89 -9.03
N ILE A 65 6.04 8.56 -9.23
CA ILE A 65 6.02 7.58 -8.15
C ILE A 65 7.24 7.76 -7.24
N ASP A 66 8.44 7.92 -7.82
CA ASP A 66 9.67 8.14 -7.05
C ASP A 66 9.55 9.42 -6.18
N ALA A 67 9.00 10.51 -6.73
CA ALA A 67 8.80 11.77 -6.02
C ALA A 67 7.76 11.68 -4.89
N GLN A 68 6.78 10.77 -5.01
CA GLN A 68 5.74 10.53 -4.00
C GLN A 68 6.09 9.40 -3.03
N THR A 69 7.27 8.80 -3.13
CA THR A 69 7.72 7.69 -2.29
C THR A 69 8.54 8.20 -1.10
N VAL A 70 8.09 7.93 0.12
CA VAL A 70 8.86 8.14 1.34
C VAL A 70 9.88 7.02 1.54
N ARG A 71 9.43 5.77 1.43
CA ARG A 71 10.29 4.58 1.44
C ARG A 71 9.67 3.45 0.64
N VAL A 72 10.51 2.58 0.10
CA VAL A 72 10.08 1.37 -0.58
C VAL A 72 9.95 0.24 0.45
N VAL A 73 8.80 -0.44 0.43
CA VAL A 73 8.48 -1.59 1.28
C VAL A 73 8.77 -2.90 0.57
N ALA A 74 8.30 -3.03 -0.69
CA ALA A 74 8.53 -4.20 -1.52
C ALA A 74 8.59 -3.82 -3.01
N GLU A 75 9.39 -4.54 -3.77
CA GLU A 75 9.54 -4.37 -5.22
C GLU A 75 9.41 -5.72 -5.92
N ARG A 76 8.65 -5.76 -7.01
CA ARG A 76 8.55 -6.93 -7.89
C ARG A 76 8.57 -6.50 -9.35
N ALA A 77 9.34 -7.21 -10.16
CA ALA A 77 9.42 -6.99 -11.60
C ALA A 77 8.51 -7.97 -12.36
N THR A 78 8.00 -7.52 -13.48
CA THR A 78 7.44 -8.33 -14.58
C THR A 78 8.28 -8.08 -15.83
N SER A 79 7.92 -8.67 -16.97
CA SER A 79 8.59 -8.42 -18.24
C SER A 79 8.57 -6.96 -18.68
N ASP A 80 7.56 -6.20 -18.27
CA ASP A 80 7.24 -4.87 -18.79
C ASP A 80 7.32 -3.75 -17.74
N ARG A 81 7.31 -4.07 -16.45
CA ARG A 81 7.29 -3.05 -15.39
C ARG A 81 7.82 -3.54 -14.05
N ILE A 82 8.16 -2.56 -13.20
CA ILE A 82 8.41 -2.79 -11.77
C ILE A 82 7.21 -2.26 -10.99
N THR A 83 6.62 -3.10 -10.17
CA THR A 83 5.60 -2.69 -9.20
C THR A 83 6.25 -2.53 -7.83
N ARG A 84 6.00 -1.38 -7.19
CA ARG A 84 6.49 -1.06 -5.86
C ARG A 84 5.33 -0.86 -4.91
N ILE A 85 5.44 -1.45 -3.73
CA ILE A 85 4.64 -1.09 -2.56
C ILE A 85 5.50 -0.12 -1.77
N VAL A 86 4.97 1.05 -1.51
CA VAL A 86 5.72 2.14 -0.88
C VAL A 86 4.89 2.81 0.20
N GLU A 87 5.57 3.39 1.18
CA GLU A 87 4.96 4.41 2.02
C GLU A 87 4.86 5.70 1.19
N ALA A 88 3.64 6.12 0.93
CA ALA A 88 3.36 7.28 0.10
C ALA A 88 3.48 8.58 0.91
N ALA A 89 3.81 9.69 0.25
CA ALA A 89 3.81 11.03 0.86
C ALA A 89 2.44 11.39 1.47
N ALA A 90 1.36 10.85 0.90
CA ALA A 90 0.00 10.96 1.44
C ALA A 90 -0.22 10.19 2.75
N GLY A 91 0.70 9.30 3.15
CA GLY A 91 0.71 8.56 4.42
C GLY A 91 0.56 7.05 4.31
N PRO A 92 -0.37 6.47 3.56
CA PRO A 92 -0.58 5.03 3.55
C PRO A 92 0.55 4.26 2.84
N VAL A 93 0.68 2.97 3.21
CA VAL A 93 1.52 2.02 2.46
C VAL A 93 0.68 1.39 1.36
N MET A 94 1.03 1.67 0.10
CA MET A 94 0.23 1.25 -1.05
C MET A 94 1.07 1.10 -2.33
N ALA A 95 0.46 0.51 -3.36
CA ALA A 95 1.10 0.35 -4.66
C ALA A 95 1.32 1.71 -5.34
N ALA A 96 2.52 1.91 -5.91
CA ALA A 96 2.85 3.06 -6.75
C ALA A 96 2.55 4.43 -6.12
N ALA A 97 2.64 4.54 -4.78
CA ALA A 97 2.34 5.75 -4.00
C ALA A 97 0.93 6.35 -4.27
N GLY A 98 -0.02 5.55 -4.76
CA GLY A 98 -1.34 6.03 -5.17
C GLY A 98 -1.35 6.84 -6.46
N VAL A 99 -0.25 6.88 -7.20
CA VAL A 99 -0.19 7.56 -8.51
C VAL A 99 -1.02 6.79 -9.53
N ASP A 100 -2.11 7.40 -10.00
CA ASP A 100 -3.08 6.78 -10.89
C ASP A 100 -3.11 7.46 -12.27
N ALA A 101 -3.17 6.61 -13.31
CA ALA A 101 -3.35 7.02 -14.69
C ALA A 101 -4.76 6.73 -15.22
N SER A 102 -5.65 6.16 -14.40
CA SER A 102 -7.02 5.83 -14.78
C SER A 102 -7.97 7.00 -14.51
N ASN A 103 -8.98 7.18 -15.38
CA ASN A 103 -10.02 8.21 -15.23
C ASN A 103 -9.44 9.64 -15.05
N VAL A 104 -8.27 9.90 -15.66
CA VAL A 104 -7.59 11.21 -15.57
C VAL A 104 -8.25 12.29 -16.45
N GLY A 105 -9.26 11.93 -17.27
CA GLY A 105 -9.91 12.83 -18.20
C GLY A 105 -9.08 13.09 -19.46
N SER A 106 -9.59 13.98 -20.34
CA SER A 106 -8.97 14.29 -21.65
C SER A 106 -7.59 14.94 -21.57
N ALA A 107 -7.25 15.53 -20.42
CA ALA A 107 -5.93 16.17 -20.21
C ALA A 107 -4.76 15.16 -20.09
N GLY A 108 -5.06 13.86 -19.89
CA GLY A 108 -4.05 12.81 -19.74
C GLY A 108 -3.17 12.97 -18.51
N GLY A 109 -1.96 12.40 -18.55
CA GLY A 109 -1.02 12.43 -17.44
C GLY A 109 -1.37 11.46 -16.30
N VAL A 110 -0.90 11.76 -15.09
CA VAL A 110 -1.18 11.00 -13.87
C VAL A 110 -1.68 11.92 -12.76
N LEU A 111 -2.49 11.38 -11.86
CA LEU A 111 -2.95 12.07 -10.66
C LEU A 111 -2.12 11.63 -9.45
N VAL A 112 -1.86 12.59 -8.57
CA VAL A 112 -1.15 12.41 -7.30
C VAL A 112 -2.15 12.62 -6.17
N LEU A 113 -2.03 11.85 -5.09
CA LEU A 113 -2.88 11.99 -3.92
C LEU A 113 -2.62 13.32 -3.18
N PRO A 114 -3.63 13.94 -2.57
CA PRO A 114 -3.42 15.03 -1.63
C PRO A 114 -2.52 14.59 -0.48
N THR A 115 -1.57 15.44 -0.07
CA THR A 115 -0.63 15.10 1.00
C THR A 115 -1.27 15.05 2.39
N ASN A 116 -2.40 15.75 2.57
CA ASN A 116 -3.16 15.77 3.82
C ASN A 116 -4.66 15.61 3.55
N CYS A 117 -5.10 14.37 3.31
CA CYS A 117 -6.50 14.07 3.02
C CYS A 117 -7.42 14.37 4.22
N ASP A 118 -6.93 14.33 5.47
CA ASP A 118 -7.75 14.70 6.62
C ASP A 118 -8.08 16.19 6.59
N ALA A 119 -7.12 17.06 6.27
CA ALA A 119 -7.37 18.50 6.15
C ALA A 119 -8.33 18.82 5.00
N GLU A 120 -8.22 18.13 3.88
CA GLU A 120 -9.15 18.27 2.75
C GLU A 120 -10.58 17.82 3.15
N ALA A 121 -10.70 16.70 3.87
CA ALA A 121 -11.98 16.21 4.38
C ALA A 121 -12.60 17.18 5.38
N ALA A 122 -11.80 17.77 6.28
CA ALA A 122 -12.25 18.78 7.24
C ALA A 122 -12.74 20.05 6.54
N SER A 123 -11.97 20.55 5.57
CA SER A 123 -12.34 21.72 4.78
C SER A 123 -13.66 21.51 4.02
N LEU A 124 -13.81 20.37 3.36
CA LEU A 124 -15.05 20.00 2.65
C LEU A 124 -16.23 19.92 3.62
N ARG A 125 -16.06 19.24 4.75
CA ARG A 125 -17.10 19.11 5.77
C ARG A 125 -17.58 20.48 6.27
N ASP A 126 -16.66 21.34 6.66
CA ASP A 126 -16.98 22.67 7.18
C ASP A 126 -17.65 23.55 6.14
N ASN A 127 -17.24 23.43 4.87
CA ASN A 127 -17.84 24.17 3.77
C ASN A 127 -19.25 23.65 3.46
N ILE A 128 -19.49 22.35 3.47
CA ILE A 128 -20.83 21.76 3.28
C ILE A 128 -21.78 22.26 4.40
N ILE A 129 -21.34 22.19 5.66
CA ILE A 129 -22.13 22.67 6.80
C ILE A 129 -22.48 24.16 6.64
N ARG A 130 -21.54 25.00 6.22
CA ARG A 130 -21.77 26.43 6.00
C ARG A 130 -22.69 26.73 4.81
N GLY A 131 -22.59 25.93 3.75
CA GLY A 131 -23.38 26.09 2.52
C GLY A 131 -24.82 25.59 2.63
N MET A 132 -25.15 24.83 3.66
CA MET A 132 -26.47 24.25 3.87
C MET A 132 -27.08 24.75 5.20
N PRO A 133 -27.75 25.91 5.21
CA PRO A 133 -28.36 26.47 6.42
C PRO A 133 -29.37 25.51 7.05
N GLY A 134 -29.35 25.37 8.38
CA GLY A 134 -30.24 24.50 9.15
C GLY A 134 -29.62 23.14 9.52
N ILE A 135 -28.40 22.84 9.06
CA ILE A 135 -27.68 21.59 9.35
C ILE A 135 -26.97 21.61 10.71
N GLY A 136 -26.77 22.76 11.32
CA GLY A 136 -25.85 22.96 12.45
C GLY A 136 -25.92 21.96 13.61
N GLU A 137 -26.99 21.13 13.67
CA GLU A 137 -27.18 20.09 14.69
C GLU A 137 -27.12 18.67 14.13
N ILE A 138 -27.05 18.50 12.79
CA ILE A 138 -27.05 17.17 12.18
C ILE A 138 -25.60 16.70 11.97
N PRO A 139 -25.22 15.54 12.55
CA PRO A 139 -23.88 15.02 12.39
C PRO A 139 -23.54 14.71 10.93
N LEU A 140 -22.46 15.31 10.42
CA LEU A 140 -21.92 15.07 9.09
C LEU A 140 -20.48 14.56 9.21
N GLY A 141 -20.21 13.41 8.62
CA GLY A 141 -18.86 12.91 8.38
C GLY A 141 -18.47 13.05 6.91
N VAL A 142 -17.20 13.32 6.63
CA VAL A 142 -16.63 13.30 5.28
C VAL A 142 -15.47 12.32 5.24
N ILE A 143 -15.42 11.46 4.22
CA ILE A 143 -14.32 10.50 3.98
C ILE A 143 -13.82 10.69 2.56
N ILE A 144 -12.50 10.80 2.40
CA ILE A 144 -11.82 10.72 1.10
C ILE A 144 -11.24 9.31 0.99
N SER A 145 -11.63 8.58 -0.05
CA SER A 145 -11.24 7.19 -0.26
C SER A 145 -10.44 6.97 -1.53
N ASP A 146 -9.64 5.92 -1.53
CA ASP A 146 -9.00 5.40 -2.74
C ASP A 146 -9.01 3.87 -2.74
N THR A 147 -8.80 3.28 -3.91
CA THR A 147 -8.84 1.83 -4.10
C THR A 147 -7.45 1.24 -4.05
N ALA A 148 -7.22 0.24 -3.20
CA ALA A 148 -5.96 -0.49 -3.15
C ALA A 148 -6.12 -1.99 -2.94
N GLY A 149 -5.06 -2.73 -3.30
CA GLY A 149 -4.89 -4.13 -2.91
C GLY A 149 -4.54 -4.24 -1.42
N ARG A 150 -4.74 -5.43 -0.88
CA ARG A 150 -4.39 -5.77 0.51
C ARG A 150 -3.49 -7.00 0.53
N PRO A 151 -2.52 -7.08 1.44
CA PRO A 151 -1.75 -8.30 1.65
C PRO A 151 -2.69 -9.51 1.90
N TRP A 152 -2.29 -10.69 1.40
CA TRP A 152 -2.99 -11.98 1.53
C TRP A 152 -4.42 -12.04 0.99
N ARG A 153 -4.87 -11.03 0.26
CA ARG A 153 -6.21 -10.99 -0.35
C ARG A 153 -6.11 -10.60 -1.81
N ALA A 154 -6.71 -11.39 -2.70
CA ALA A 154 -6.92 -10.99 -4.08
C ALA A 154 -8.01 -9.92 -4.17
N GLY A 155 -7.95 -9.10 -5.22
CA GLY A 155 -8.89 -8.00 -5.44
C GLY A 155 -8.50 -6.72 -4.71
N GLN A 156 -9.20 -5.66 -5.03
CA GLN A 156 -9.04 -4.33 -4.46
C GLN A 156 -10.31 -3.92 -3.72
N THR A 157 -10.20 -2.95 -2.83
CA THR A 157 -11.33 -2.30 -2.13
C THR A 157 -10.95 -0.87 -1.82
N ASP A 158 -11.94 -0.01 -1.63
CA ASP A 158 -11.66 1.32 -1.11
C ASP A 158 -11.30 1.26 0.38
N PHE A 159 -10.43 2.16 0.77
CA PHE A 159 -10.07 2.47 2.15
C PHE A 159 -9.97 3.98 2.32
N ALA A 160 -10.07 4.45 3.54
CA ALA A 160 -10.03 5.87 3.84
C ALA A 160 -8.59 6.41 3.81
N LEU A 161 -8.37 7.46 3.01
CA LEU A 161 -7.14 8.26 3.01
C LEU A 161 -7.20 9.40 4.01
N GLY A 162 -8.40 9.96 4.20
CA GLY A 162 -8.66 11.03 5.13
C GLY A 162 -10.11 11.04 5.57
N SER A 163 -10.37 11.58 6.76
CA SER A 163 -11.71 11.73 7.30
C SER A 163 -11.85 12.93 8.23
N ALA A 164 -13.08 13.43 8.39
CA ALA A 164 -13.42 14.47 9.35
C ALA A 164 -14.84 14.29 9.88
N GLY A 165 -15.06 14.65 11.14
CA GLY A 165 -16.37 14.62 11.78
C GLY A 165 -16.90 13.23 12.13
N ILE A 166 -16.07 12.21 12.03
CA ILE A 166 -16.41 10.82 12.30
C ILE A 166 -15.21 10.08 12.91
N TRP A 167 -15.44 9.25 13.93
CA TRP A 167 -14.41 8.43 14.54
C TRP A 167 -13.81 7.45 13.52
N PRO A 168 -12.48 7.44 13.32
CA PRO A 168 -11.85 6.51 12.36
C PRO A 168 -11.92 5.06 12.82
N MET A 169 -11.94 4.84 14.15
CA MET A 169 -12.05 3.53 14.76
C MET A 169 -13.11 3.52 15.85
N LEU A 170 -13.78 2.38 16.02
CA LEU A 170 -14.63 2.11 17.15
C LEU A 170 -13.91 1.12 18.07
N ASP A 171 -13.61 1.58 19.27
CA ASP A 171 -12.98 0.74 20.28
C ASP A 171 -14.08 0.03 21.08
N HIS A 172 -14.03 -1.30 21.09
CA HIS A 172 -14.91 -2.17 21.84
C HIS A 172 -14.21 -2.79 23.05
N GLN A 173 -13.04 -2.28 23.44
CA GLN A 173 -12.33 -2.76 24.62
C GLN A 173 -13.16 -2.43 25.87
N GLY A 174 -13.47 -3.46 26.65
CA GLY A 174 -14.32 -3.33 27.83
C GLY A 174 -15.82 -3.59 27.60
N ASP A 175 -16.27 -3.62 26.33
CA ASP A 175 -17.60 -4.15 26.01
C ASP A 175 -17.66 -5.65 26.33
N VAL A 176 -18.86 -6.17 26.48
CA VAL A 176 -19.09 -7.60 26.67
C VAL A 176 -19.73 -8.21 25.42
N ASP A 177 -19.33 -9.42 25.06
CA ASP A 177 -19.96 -10.16 23.99
C ASP A 177 -21.36 -10.67 24.41
N HIS A 178 -22.07 -11.36 23.49
CA HIS A 178 -23.40 -11.91 23.77
C HIS A 178 -23.41 -12.95 24.92
N ASP A 179 -22.29 -13.60 25.18
CA ASP A 179 -22.11 -14.58 26.25
C ASP A 179 -21.65 -13.94 27.57
N GLY A 180 -21.55 -12.60 27.64
CA GLY A 180 -21.10 -11.84 28.80
C GLY A 180 -19.58 -11.83 29.00
N ARG A 181 -18.78 -12.19 28.01
CA ARG A 181 -17.31 -12.17 28.09
C ARG A 181 -16.75 -10.82 27.65
N PRO A 182 -15.79 -10.25 28.39
CA PRO A 182 -15.20 -8.97 28.00
C PRO A 182 -14.42 -9.08 26.68
N LEU A 183 -14.66 -8.11 25.79
CA LEU A 183 -13.88 -7.92 24.57
C LEU A 183 -12.58 -7.18 24.94
N SER A 184 -11.43 -7.87 24.80
CA SER A 184 -10.13 -7.33 25.25
C SER A 184 -9.30 -6.66 24.19
N VAL A 185 -9.56 -6.92 22.89
CA VAL A 185 -8.72 -6.48 21.76
C VAL A 185 -9.52 -6.01 20.53
N THR A 186 -10.83 -5.94 20.62
CA THR A 186 -11.66 -5.65 19.45
C THR A 186 -11.73 -4.16 19.21
N SER A 187 -11.13 -3.73 18.10
CA SER A 187 -11.26 -2.37 17.55
C SER A 187 -11.60 -2.47 16.06
N ARG A 188 -12.62 -1.75 15.60
CA ARG A 188 -13.11 -1.78 14.24
C ARG A 188 -12.64 -0.52 13.50
N CYS A 189 -12.02 -0.68 12.34
CA CYS A 189 -11.73 0.45 11.44
C CYS A 189 -13.03 0.89 10.75
N LEU A 190 -13.71 1.87 11.33
CA LEU A 190 -15.00 2.34 10.84
C LEU A 190 -14.88 3.02 9.48
N VAL A 191 -13.91 3.90 9.32
CA VAL A 191 -13.76 4.70 8.08
C VAL A 191 -13.46 3.82 6.87
N ASP A 192 -12.66 2.73 7.01
CA ASP A 192 -12.40 1.81 5.92
C ASP A 192 -13.65 0.98 5.56
N GLN A 193 -14.46 0.60 6.54
CA GLN A 193 -15.71 -0.12 6.30
C GLN A 193 -16.70 0.76 5.52
N LEU A 194 -16.81 2.04 5.87
CA LEU A 194 -17.66 3.00 5.18
C LEU A 194 -17.12 3.33 3.77
N ALA A 195 -15.81 3.49 3.62
CA ALA A 195 -15.18 3.65 2.31
C ALA A 195 -15.48 2.48 1.38
N ALA A 196 -15.32 1.23 1.88
CA ALA A 196 -15.63 0.03 1.13
C ALA A 196 -17.13 -0.11 0.81
N MET A 197 -18.01 0.28 1.71
CA MET A 197 -19.46 0.30 1.46
C MET A 197 -19.83 1.30 0.36
N ALA A 198 -19.24 2.49 0.37
CA ALA A 198 -19.44 3.50 -0.66
C ALA A 198 -18.93 3.04 -2.04
N ASP A 199 -17.80 2.29 -2.09
CA ASP A 199 -17.23 1.77 -3.32
C ASP A 199 -18.20 0.84 -4.07
N LEU A 200 -19.00 0.06 -3.34
CA LEU A 200 -20.01 -0.85 -3.93
C LEU A 200 -21.04 -0.12 -4.78
N VAL A 201 -21.39 1.13 -4.44
CA VAL A 201 -22.39 1.92 -5.17
C VAL A 201 -21.76 2.92 -6.13
N LYS A 202 -20.53 3.39 -5.88
CA LYS A 202 -19.79 4.27 -6.80
C LYS A 202 -19.42 3.58 -8.10
N GLY A 203 -19.11 2.27 -8.04
CA GLY A 203 -18.62 1.53 -9.18
C GLY A 203 -17.27 2.03 -9.71
N LYS A 204 -16.76 1.41 -10.77
CA LYS A 204 -15.45 1.77 -11.37
C LYS A 204 -15.58 2.47 -12.73
N ALA A 205 -16.68 2.25 -13.45
CA ALA A 205 -16.89 2.73 -14.81
C ALA A 205 -18.05 3.71 -14.94
N ASP A 206 -18.81 3.90 -13.87
CA ASP A 206 -20.10 4.60 -13.92
C ASP A 206 -19.97 6.13 -13.76
N GLY A 207 -18.76 6.63 -13.47
CA GLY A 207 -18.51 8.06 -13.30
C GLY A 207 -19.16 8.66 -12.04
N LEU A 208 -19.39 7.85 -11.00
CA LEU A 208 -20.04 8.23 -9.74
C LEU A 208 -19.01 8.38 -8.61
N PRO A 209 -18.27 9.51 -8.52
CA PRO A 209 -17.15 9.63 -7.60
C PRO A 209 -17.54 9.94 -6.15
N VAL A 210 -18.82 10.17 -5.87
CA VAL A 210 -19.35 10.52 -4.55
C VAL A 210 -20.49 9.59 -4.16
N ALA A 211 -20.50 9.14 -2.92
CA ALA A 211 -21.63 8.41 -2.33
C ALA A 211 -21.97 8.98 -0.94
N VAL A 212 -23.21 8.78 -0.53
CA VAL A 212 -23.72 9.14 0.79
C VAL A 212 -24.14 7.90 1.53
N ILE A 213 -23.73 7.78 2.79
CA ILE A 213 -24.15 6.70 3.69
C ILE A 213 -25.03 7.29 4.78
N ARG A 214 -26.24 6.75 4.94
CA ARG A 214 -27.25 7.15 5.93
C ARG A 214 -27.61 6.02 6.88
N GLY A 215 -28.31 6.35 7.97
CA GLY A 215 -28.64 5.41 9.04
C GLY A 215 -27.48 5.16 10.00
N CYS A 216 -26.45 6.02 9.96
CA CYS A 216 -25.30 5.92 10.85
C CYS A 216 -25.66 6.27 12.27
N PRO A 217 -25.27 5.46 13.28
CA PRO A 217 -25.46 5.80 14.69
C PRO A 217 -24.81 7.13 15.04
N GLN A 218 -25.51 7.99 15.80
CA GLN A 218 -25.01 9.30 16.20
C GLN A 218 -23.66 9.25 16.93
N GLY A 219 -23.44 8.21 17.75
CA GLY A 219 -22.18 8.03 18.48
C GLY A 219 -20.95 7.74 17.62
N TRP A 220 -21.11 7.62 16.29
CA TRP A 220 -19.97 7.53 15.37
C TRP A 220 -19.37 8.90 15.01
N PHE A 221 -20.12 9.97 15.29
CA PHE A 221 -19.73 11.33 14.88
C PHE A 221 -19.19 12.14 16.05
N ASP A 222 -18.13 12.84 15.78
CA ASP A 222 -17.53 13.82 16.68
C ASP A 222 -16.80 14.87 15.81
N PRO A 223 -17.11 16.16 15.94
CA PRO A 223 -16.44 17.21 15.18
C PRO A 223 -14.92 17.27 15.43
N ASP A 224 -14.49 16.82 16.61
CA ASP A 224 -13.09 16.81 17.03
C ASP A 224 -12.42 15.43 16.85
N ALA A 225 -13.12 14.47 16.23
CA ALA A 225 -12.55 13.14 15.95
C ALA A 225 -11.26 13.26 15.14
N PRO A 226 -10.24 12.44 15.46
CA PRO A 226 -9.02 12.42 14.65
C PRO A 226 -9.32 11.91 13.25
N GLY A 227 -8.48 12.31 12.28
CA GLY A 227 -8.63 11.89 10.89
C GLY A 227 -8.22 10.43 10.64
N ALA A 228 -8.52 9.94 9.42
CA ALA A 228 -8.21 8.58 8.99
C ALA A 228 -6.70 8.27 8.96
N ARG A 229 -5.83 9.29 8.92
CA ARG A 229 -4.38 9.07 9.02
C ARG A 229 -3.97 8.31 10.29
N THR A 230 -4.78 8.36 11.35
CA THR A 230 -4.51 7.64 12.60
C THR A 230 -4.65 6.11 12.48
N VAL A 231 -5.32 5.59 11.45
CA VAL A 231 -5.40 4.15 11.20
C VAL A 231 -4.20 3.60 10.42
N VAL A 232 -3.35 4.48 9.89
CA VAL A 232 -2.11 4.08 9.19
C VAL A 232 -1.09 3.56 10.20
N ARG A 233 -0.63 2.32 9.99
CA ARG A 233 0.39 1.69 10.85
C ARG A 233 1.74 1.70 10.17
N THR A 234 2.58 2.65 10.57
CA THR A 234 3.99 2.77 10.16
C THR A 234 4.88 2.94 11.40
N GLY A 235 6.20 2.90 11.22
CA GLY A 235 7.16 3.05 12.31
C GLY A 235 7.25 1.82 13.21
N SER A 236 7.38 2.01 14.52
CA SER A 236 7.65 0.93 15.50
C SER A 236 6.48 -0.06 15.67
N THR A 237 5.27 0.31 15.26
CA THR A 237 4.09 -0.56 15.34
C THR A 237 3.82 -1.35 14.04
N ASP A 238 4.63 -1.12 13.01
CA ASP A 238 4.55 -1.81 11.73
C ASP A 238 5.33 -3.14 11.78
N TRP A 239 4.59 -4.24 11.76
CA TRP A 239 5.17 -5.59 11.73
C TRP A 239 5.65 -6.00 10.33
N PHE A 240 5.26 -5.25 9.30
CA PHE A 240 5.51 -5.56 7.89
C PHE A 240 6.25 -4.41 7.19
N SER A 241 7.16 -3.77 7.93
CA SER A 241 7.91 -2.59 7.45
C SER A 241 8.67 -2.84 6.14
N LEU A 242 9.01 -4.09 5.85
CA LEU A 242 9.58 -4.54 4.57
C LEU A 242 8.88 -5.83 4.13
N GLY A 243 8.81 -6.02 2.81
CA GLY A 243 8.50 -7.32 2.24
C GLY A 243 9.56 -8.36 2.68
N HIS A 244 9.19 -9.65 2.73
CA HIS A 244 10.11 -10.70 3.21
C HIS A 244 11.41 -10.78 2.40
N VAL A 245 11.35 -10.64 1.08
CA VAL A 245 12.52 -10.62 0.19
C VAL A 245 13.40 -9.40 0.50
N GLU A 246 12.77 -8.24 0.62
CA GLU A 246 13.44 -6.98 0.88
C GLU A 246 14.09 -6.96 2.26
N ALA A 247 13.44 -7.53 3.28
CA ALA A 247 13.99 -7.66 4.62
C ALA A 247 15.27 -8.52 4.64
N VAL A 248 15.23 -9.67 3.95
CA VAL A 248 16.38 -10.56 3.81
C VAL A 248 17.54 -9.85 3.09
N ARG A 249 17.25 -9.21 1.95
CA ARG A 249 18.29 -8.51 1.17
C ARG A 249 18.83 -7.28 1.91
N ALA A 250 17.99 -6.55 2.64
CA ALA A 250 18.41 -5.42 3.47
C ALA A 250 19.38 -5.83 4.58
N SER A 251 19.15 -7.00 5.21
CA SER A 251 20.08 -7.56 6.21
C SER A 251 21.47 -7.88 5.63
N LEU A 252 21.53 -8.11 4.32
CA LEU A 252 22.77 -8.31 3.57
C LEU A 252 23.36 -7.01 2.98
N GLY A 253 22.76 -5.85 3.27
CA GLY A 253 23.21 -4.55 2.81
C GLY A 253 22.56 -4.04 1.50
N VAL A 254 21.59 -4.78 0.97
CA VAL A 254 20.88 -4.42 -0.29
C VAL A 254 19.45 -4.01 0.05
N ALA A 255 19.28 -2.78 0.54
CA ALA A 255 17.97 -2.23 0.88
C ALA A 255 17.13 -1.91 -0.37
N PRO A 256 15.79 -2.07 -0.34
CA PRO A 256 14.92 -1.77 -1.47
C PRO A 256 14.94 -0.27 -1.83
N GLY A 257 14.63 0.04 -3.09
CA GLY A 257 14.64 1.41 -3.61
C GLY A 257 16.03 2.02 -3.81
N THR A 258 17.12 1.33 -3.43
CA THR A 258 18.49 1.85 -3.52
C THR A 258 19.14 1.54 -4.89
N PRO A 259 20.20 2.29 -5.27
CA PRO A 259 21.02 1.94 -6.44
C PRO A 259 21.58 0.49 -6.36
N SER A 260 21.92 0.02 -5.17
CA SER A 260 22.38 -1.36 -4.95
C SER A 260 21.32 -2.39 -5.30
N ALA A 261 20.06 -2.19 -4.87
CA ALA A 261 18.95 -3.06 -5.22
C ALA A 261 18.73 -3.12 -6.74
N ARG A 262 18.78 -1.97 -7.42
CA ARG A 262 18.69 -1.90 -8.88
C ARG A 262 19.85 -2.63 -9.59
N LYS A 263 21.07 -2.50 -9.07
CA LYS A 263 22.26 -3.14 -9.65
C LYS A 263 22.21 -4.66 -9.54
N VAL A 264 21.76 -5.21 -8.39
CA VAL A 264 21.66 -6.66 -8.20
C VAL A 264 20.43 -7.25 -8.91
N GLY A 265 19.45 -6.43 -9.24
CA GLY A 265 18.20 -6.81 -9.90
C GLY A 265 17.04 -7.06 -8.93
N ILE A 266 15.85 -6.70 -9.37
CA ILE A 266 14.60 -6.85 -8.62
C ILE A 266 14.02 -8.24 -8.91
N ARG A 267 13.55 -8.95 -7.87
CA ARG A 267 12.92 -10.26 -8.01
C ARG A 267 11.69 -10.16 -8.90
N ARG A 268 11.55 -11.11 -9.82
CA ARG A 268 10.40 -11.19 -10.73
C ARG A 268 9.29 -12.06 -10.15
N ILE A 269 8.06 -11.81 -10.62
CA ILE A 269 6.87 -12.62 -10.30
C ILE A 269 6.48 -13.56 -11.43
N ASP A 270 6.95 -13.31 -12.66
CA ASP A 270 6.82 -14.19 -13.78
C ASP A 270 7.91 -15.29 -13.73
N ARG A 271 7.80 -16.27 -14.63
CA ARG A 271 8.76 -17.38 -14.65
C ARG A 271 10.17 -16.89 -14.95
N GLU A 272 11.09 -17.21 -14.05
CA GLU A 272 12.52 -17.00 -14.22
C GLU A 272 13.26 -18.35 -14.21
N SER A 273 14.40 -18.39 -14.88
CA SER A 273 15.28 -19.56 -14.80
C SER A 273 15.89 -19.67 -13.38
N GLN A 274 16.25 -20.89 -12.99
CA GLN A 274 17.01 -21.10 -11.75
C GLN A 274 18.34 -20.33 -11.79
N GLU A 275 18.91 -20.22 -12.97
CA GLU A 275 20.15 -19.48 -13.25
C GLU A 275 20.04 -17.99 -12.90
N ASP A 276 19.05 -17.30 -13.45
CA ASP A 276 18.85 -15.87 -13.20
C ASP A 276 18.65 -15.58 -11.71
N ARG A 277 17.90 -16.45 -11.04
CA ARG A 277 17.64 -16.36 -9.60
C ARG A 277 18.92 -16.60 -8.79
N ALA A 278 19.71 -17.61 -9.14
CA ALA A 278 20.99 -17.93 -8.47
C ALA A 278 22.02 -16.80 -8.69
N LEU A 279 22.13 -16.27 -9.91
CA LEU A 279 23.02 -15.16 -10.23
C LEU A 279 22.63 -13.88 -9.45
N ARG A 280 21.34 -13.60 -9.30
CA ARG A 280 20.85 -12.48 -8.51
C ARG A 280 21.13 -12.66 -7.02
N ALA A 281 20.91 -13.86 -6.46
CA ALA A 281 21.28 -14.18 -5.08
C ALA A 281 22.79 -14.03 -4.85
N LEU A 282 23.60 -14.48 -5.81
CA LEU A 282 25.05 -14.33 -5.76
C LEU A 282 25.46 -12.85 -5.76
N ALA A 283 24.82 -12.00 -6.57
CA ALA A 283 25.06 -10.57 -6.60
C ALA A 283 24.72 -9.91 -5.23
N VAL A 284 23.64 -10.35 -4.57
CA VAL A 284 23.29 -9.92 -3.21
C VAL A 284 24.35 -10.37 -2.21
N ALA A 285 24.77 -11.64 -2.24
CA ALA A 285 25.78 -12.19 -1.31
C ALA A 285 27.13 -11.48 -1.44
N ARG A 286 27.49 -11.09 -2.66
CA ARG A 286 28.74 -10.36 -2.96
C ARG A 286 28.70 -8.86 -2.60
N HIS A 287 27.56 -8.32 -2.21
CA HIS A 287 27.46 -6.90 -1.89
C HIS A 287 28.24 -6.56 -0.61
N GLY A 288 29.12 -5.52 -0.69
CA GLY A 288 29.94 -5.05 0.43
C GLY A 288 31.35 -5.67 0.50
N GLU A 289 32.13 -5.23 1.49
CA GLU A 289 33.56 -5.61 1.64
C GLU A 289 33.81 -7.05 2.12
N VAL A 290 32.77 -7.73 2.59
CA VAL A 290 32.86 -9.06 3.23
C VAL A 290 33.33 -10.16 2.29
N THR A 291 33.42 -9.89 0.98
CA THR A 291 33.69 -10.90 -0.07
C THR A 291 35.07 -10.75 -0.71
N ARG A 292 35.94 -9.90 -0.18
CA ARG A 292 37.30 -9.78 -0.70
C ARG A 292 38.06 -11.10 -0.53
N GLY A 293 38.67 -11.59 -1.62
CA GLY A 293 39.45 -12.82 -1.62
C GLY A 293 38.62 -14.13 -1.67
N VAL A 294 37.33 -14.04 -1.94
CA VAL A 294 36.46 -15.19 -2.20
C VAL A 294 36.20 -15.32 -3.71
N ASP A 295 36.64 -16.41 -4.30
CA ASP A 295 36.37 -16.78 -5.67
C ASP A 295 35.15 -17.71 -5.72
N VAL A 296 34.23 -17.43 -6.65
CA VAL A 296 32.98 -18.16 -6.78
C VAL A 296 32.75 -18.49 -8.25
N ASP A 297 32.70 -19.76 -8.52
CA ASP A 297 32.32 -20.33 -9.81
C ASP A 297 30.90 -20.93 -9.73
N VAL A 298 30.10 -20.73 -10.78
CA VAL A 298 28.73 -21.20 -10.85
C VAL A 298 28.58 -22.09 -12.06
N ASP A 299 28.43 -23.38 -11.82
CA ASP A 299 28.13 -24.39 -12.87
C ASP A 299 26.66 -24.78 -12.82
N LEU A 300 25.85 -24.09 -13.60
CA LEU A 300 24.39 -24.29 -13.66
C LEU A 300 24.00 -25.51 -14.47
N THR A 301 24.91 -26.05 -15.31
CA THR A 301 24.67 -27.32 -15.99
C THR A 301 24.62 -28.48 -15.01
N ARG A 302 25.29 -28.34 -13.87
CA ARG A 302 25.29 -29.27 -12.74
C ARG A 302 24.43 -28.84 -11.57
N SER A 303 23.78 -27.67 -11.68
CA SER A 303 23.05 -27.04 -10.56
C SER A 303 23.93 -26.93 -9.30
N GLU A 304 25.15 -26.43 -9.45
CA GLU A 304 26.08 -26.28 -8.33
C GLU A 304 26.78 -24.93 -8.32
N ILE A 305 27.13 -24.46 -7.11
CA ILE A 305 27.99 -23.32 -6.89
C ILE A 305 29.27 -23.81 -6.22
N ARG A 306 30.43 -23.37 -6.70
CA ARG A 306 31.72 -23.62 -6.08
C ARG A 306 32.24 -22.36 -5.44
N VAL A 307 32.66 -22.47 -4.19
CA VAL A 307 33.23 -21.36 -3.42
C VAL A 307 34.66 -21.71 -3.02
N ARG A 308 35.61 -20.85 -3.37
CA ARG A 308 37.01 -20.97 -2.97
C ARG A 308 37.49 -19.69 -2.31
N ALA A 309 38.21 -19.82 -1.21
CA ALA A 309 38.92 -18.72 -0.59
C ALA A 309 40.22 -19.25 0.08
N ALA A 310 41.23 -18.41 0.12
CA ALA A 310 42.48 -18.75 0.82
C ALA A 310 42.27 -18.86 2.34
N ASP A 311 41.32 -18.10 2.89
CA ASP A 311 40.90 -18.15 4.28
C ASP A 311 39.58 -18.92 4.42
N PRO A 312 39.59 -20.07 5.15
CA PRO A 312 38.39 -20.85 5.40
C PRO A 312 37.27 -20.06 6.12
N PHE A 313 37.61 -19.09 6.96
CA PHE A 313 36.64 -18.23 7.63
C PHE A 313 35.94 -17.32 6.65
N ALA A 314 36.67 -16.76 5.67
CA ALA A 314 36.07 -15.96 4.58
C ALA A 314 35.12 -16.80 3.72
N ALA A 315 35.50 -18.04 3.39
CA ALA A 315 34.65 -18.99 2.67
C ALA A 315 33.35 -19.26 3.44
N GLY A 316 33.45 -19.60 4.73
CA GLY A 316 32.29 -19.88 5.59
C GLY A 316 31.34 -18.69 5.73
N ARG A 317 31.89 -17.48 5.94
CA ARG A 317 31.09 -16.25 5.97
C ARG A 317 30.35 -15.98 4.66
N PHE A 318 31.01 -16.20 3.53
CA PHE A 318 30.39 -16.03 2.22
C PHE A 318 29.30 -17.07 1.99
N ILE A 319 29.54 -18.35 2.28
CA ILE A 319 28.56 -19.43 2.15
C ILE A 319 27.31 -19.11 2.98
N ALA A 320 27.45 -18.69 4.23
CA ALA A 320 26.33 -18.30 5.08
C ALA A 320 25.52 -17.11 4.49
N ARG A 321 26.22 -16.10 3.93
CA ARG A 321 25.53 -14.99 3.23
C ARG A 321 24.82 -15.45 1.97
N LEU A 322 25.43 -16.36 1.23
CA LEU A 322 24.83 -16.92 0.00
C LEU A 322 23.59 -17.74 0.31
N GLU A 323 23.61 -18.52 1.38
CA GLU A 323 22.45 -19.26 1.87
C GLU A 323 21.24 -18.34 2.12
N VAL A 324 21.47 -17.25 2.88
CA VAL A 324 20.45 -16.22 3.14
C VAL A 324 19.99 -15.54 1.85
N ALA A 325 20.91 -15.21 0.94
CA ALA A 325 20.56 -14.58 -0.33
C ALA A 325 19.74 -15.49 -1.22
N LEU A 326 20.09 -16.77 -1.31
CA LEU A 326 19.36 -17.80 -2.06
C LEU A 326 17.93 -17.96 -1.54
N TRP A 327 17.76 -17.89 -0.20
CA TRP A 327 16.43 -17.92 0.39
C TRP A 327 15.50 -16.81 -0.17
N SER A 328 16.02 -15.62 -0.42
CA SER A 328 15.25 -14.52 -1.01
C SER A 328 14.79 -14.81 -2.46
N GLU A 329 15.33 -15.84 -3.08
CA GLU A 329 15.04 -16.27 -4.45
C GLU A 329 14.29 -17.61 -4.52
N ASP A 330 13.77 -18.13 -3.40
CA ASP A 330 13.19 -19.47 -3.26
C ASP A 330 14.16 -20.56 -3.75
N LEU A 331 15.43 -20.42 -3.42
CA LEU A 331 16.50 -21.36 -3.67
C LEU A 331 17.17 -21.75 -2.36
N SER A 332 17.74 -22.94 -2.35
CA SER A 332 18.57 -23.46 -1.25
C SER A 332 19.69 -24.32 -1.83
N PHE A 333 20.55 -24.83 -0.98
CA PHE A 333 21.53 -25.83 -1.35
C PHE A 333 21.62 -26.94 -0.29
N ASP A 334 22.08 -28.11 -0.71
CA ASP A 334 22.43 -29.20 0.19
C ASP A 334 23.66 -28.85 1.05
N PRO A 335 23.89 -29.56 2.17
CA PRO A 335 25.08 -29.33 2.97
C PRO A 335 26.35 -29.21 2.14
N PRO A 336 27.18 -28.17 2.35
CA PRO A 336 28.39 -27.93 1.59
C PRO A 336 29.34 -29.13 1.63
N VAL A 337 29.91 -29.49 0.50
CA VAL A 337 30.89 -30.60 0.39
C VAL A 337 32.27 -29.99 0.16
N ALA A 338 33.23 -30.33 1.05
CA ALA A 338 34.62 -29.92 0.86
C ALA A 338 35.27 -30.76 -0.29
N LEU A 339 35.90 -30.07 -1.22
CA LEU A 339 36.63 -30.69 -2.34
C LEU A 339 38.14 -30.81 -2.03
N GLN A 340 38.81 -31.75 -2.72
CA GLN A 340 40.26 -31.98 -2.52
C GLN A 340 41.13 -30.78 -2.89
N ASP A 341 40.63 -29.87 -3.75
CA ASP A 341 41.31 -28.63 -4.18
C ASP A 341 41.11 -27.46 -3.23
N GLY A 342 40.48 -27.68 -2.06
CA GLY A 342 40.19 -26.69 -1.06
C GLY A 342 38.95 -25.79 -1.35
N ALA A 343 38.20 -26.12 -2.42
CA ALA A 343 36.93 -25.46 -2.69
C ALA A 343 35.76 -26.13 -1.94
N TRP A 344 34.66 -25.42 -1.82
CA TRP A 344 33.38 -25.91 -1.31
C TRP A 344 32.40 -26.06 -2.47
N GLN A 345 31.73 -27.19 -2.60
CA GLN A 345 30.66 -27.44 -3.56
C GLN A 345 29.32 -27.35 -2.85
N LEU A 346 28.41 -26.56 -3.45
CA LEU A 346 27.06 -26.25 -2.96
C LEU A 346 26.05 -26.72 -4.00
N PRO A 347 25.47 -27.92 -3.87
CA PRO A 347 24.46 -28.44 -4.80
C PRO A 347 23.16 -27.65 -4.62
N LEU A 348 22.73 -26.93 -5.67
CA LEU A 348 21.52 -26.08 -5.64
C LEU A 348 20.23 -26.90 -5.68
N ARG A 349 19.23 -26.44 -4.94
CA ARG A 349 17.86 -26.93 -4.96
C ARG A 349 16.87 -25.83 -5.26
N THR A 350 15.78 -26.16 -5.93
CA THR A 350 14.60 -25.30 -6.06
C THR A 350 13.71 -25.47 -4.84
N GLY A 351 13.23 -24.34 -4.32
CA GLY A 351 12.36 -24.28 -3.14
C GLY A 351 13.14 -24.18 -1.82
N HIS A 352 12.48 -23.67 -0.80
CA HIS A 352 12.97 -23.82 0.56
C HIS A 352 12.80 -25.29 0.92
N GLY A 353 13.88 -25.96 1.29
CA GLY A 353 13.77 -27.25 1.93
C GLY A 353 12.67 -27.10 2.98
N SER A 354 11.68 -27.99 2.97
CA SER A 354 10.62 -28.02 3.99
C SER A 354 11.28 -27.76 5.34
N CYS A 355 10.92 -26.63 5.94
CA CYS A 355 11.20 -26.41 7.35
C CYS A 355 10.59 -27.63 8.07
N PRO A 356 11.34 -28.35 8.92
CA PRO A 356 10.83 -29.54 9.59
C PRO A 356 9.64 -29.22 10.48
#